data_bcfedbc16633c33f14f67534f6e5b123
#
_entry.id   bcfedbc16633c33f14f67534f6e5b123
#
_cell.length_a   1.000
_cell.length_b   1.000
_cell.length_c   1.000
_cell.angle_alpha   90.00
_cell.angle_beta   90.00
_cell.angle_gamma   90.00
#
_symmetry.space_group_name_H-M   'P 1'
#
loop_
_entity.id
_entity.type
_entity.pdbx_description
1 polymer ?
#
loop_
_entity_poly.entity_id
_entity_poly.type
_entity_poly.pdbx_seq_one_letter_code
_entity_poly.pdbx_strand_id
1 'polypeptide(L)'
;MKFVIEHLSKSFEKKVVLKDIDFTFEEGKIYGLLGRNGAGKTTLFNCLNRDIKADGGNIDTDGVRREVTAEDIGYVLSTPTVPEFLTGREFLKFFMDINEKSIKNPKSLDEYFDYMSIEPDDRDKLLKDYSHGMKNKMQMLINIIAQPNILLLDEPLTSLDVVVAEEMKQLLRSLKGNRITIFSTHIMDLALDLCDEIVLLHHGELEVVEKTDLDSREFKDRIIGALREGEDE
;
A
#
# COMPACT_ATOMS: atom_id res chain seq x y z
N MET A 1 12.91 -9.03 -9.40
CA MET A 1 13.38 -7.94 -8.50
C MET A 1 13.13 -8.35 -7.05
N LYS A 2 14.01 -7.95 -6.13
CA LYS A 2 13.81 -8.06 -4.68
C LYS A 2 13.87 -6.66 -4.06
N PHE A 3 13.10 -6.43 -3.04
CA PHE A 3 13.13 -5.21 -2.24
C PHE A 3 13.55 -5.59 -0.83
N VAL A 4 14.73 -5.14 -0.44
CA VAL A 4 15.45 -5.63 0.75
C VAL A 4 15.50 -4.53 1.80
N ILE A 5 15.13 -4.89 3.01
CA ILE A 5 15.22 -4.06 4.21
C ILE A 5 16.25 -4.73 5.13
N GLU A 6 17.26 -3.98 5.57
CA GLU A 6 18.30 -4.45 6.48
C GLU A 6 18.42 -3.53 7.69
N HIS A 7 18.25 -4.08 8.88
CA HIS A 7 18.44 -3.39 10.16
C HIS A 7 17.64 -2.09 10.32
N LEU A 8 16.44 -2.00 9.69
CA LEU A 8 15.63 -0.78 9.69
C LEU A 8 15.10 -0.49 11.09
N SER A 9 15.41 0.69 11.60
CA SER A 9 14.99 1.13 12.93
C SER A 9 14.41 2.55 12.88
N LYS A 10 13.35 2.80 13.68
CA LYS A 10 12.72 4.11 13.81
C LYS A 10 12.15 4.33 15.19
N SER A 11 12.46 5.50 15.76
CA SER A 11 11.93 5.96 17.03
C SER A 11 11.36 7.37 16.88
N PHE A 12 10.40 7.70 17.69
CA PHE A 12 9.89 9.06 17.87
C PHE A 12 10.04 9.43 19.34
N GLU A 13 10.86 10.44 19.62
CA GLU A 13 11.23 10.86 20.98
C GLU A 13 11.78 9.66 21.80
N LYS A 14 10.97 9.12 22.75
CA LYS A 14 11.34 7.98 23.59
C LYS A 14 10.70 6.65 23.16
N LYS A 15 9.80 6.69 22.18
CA LYS A 15 9.06 5.49 21.72
C LYS A 15 9.75 4.86 20.53
N VAL A 16 10.27 3.65 20.69
CA VAL A 16 10.75 2.82 19.58
C VAL A 16 9.52 2.25 18.84
N VAL A 17 9.42 2.50 17.54
CA VAL A 17 8.30 2.08 16.70
C VAL A 17 8.70 0.93 15.79
N LEU A 18 9.92 0.98 15.21
CA LEU A 18 10.49 -0.08 14.39
C LEU A 18 11.82 -0.50 15.01
N LYS A 19 12.02 -1.81 15.18
CA LYS A 19 13.19 -2.37 15.86
C LYS A 19 13.91 -3.34 14.93
N ASP A 20 15.07 -2.92 14.43
CA ASP A 20 16.01 -3.80 13.72
C ASP A 20 15.33 -4.74 12.71
N ILE A 21 14.52 -4.16 11.81
CA ILE A 21 13.72 -4.91 10.86
C ILE A 21 14.60 -5.39 9.70
N ASP A 22 14.61 -6.71 9.49
CA ASP A 22 15.19 -7.37 8.34
C ASP A 22 14.08 -8.09 7.56
N PHE A 23 13.90 -7.74 6.28
CA PHE A 23 12.91 -8.39 5.43
C PHE A 23 13.24 -8.26 3.93
N THR A 24 12.82 -9.26 3.15
CA THR A 24 12.96 -9.24 1.69
C THR A 24 11.61 -9.52 1.04
N PHE A 25 11.12 -8.53 0.29
CA PHE A 25 9.95 -8.67 -0.57
C PHE A 25 10.37 -9.11 -1.97
N GLU A 26 9.62 -10.02 -2.59
CA GLU A 26 9.89 -10.56 -3.92
C GLU A 26 8.83 -10.12 -4.92
N GLU A 27 9.28 -9.87 -6.16
CA GLU A 27 8.43 -9.52 -7.29
C GLU A 27 7.39 -10.61 -7.58
N GLY A 28 6.21 -10.19 -8.03
CA GLY A 28 5.12 -11.10 -8.40
C GLY A 28 4.24 -11.51 -7.24
N LYS A 29 4.52 -11.04 -6.02
CA LYS A 29 3.75 -11.34 -4.82
C LYS A 29 2.99 -10.14 -4.30
N ILE A 30 1.85 -10.41 -3.67
CA ILE A 30 1.09 -9.47 -2.86
C ILE A 30 1.34 -9.81 -1.39
N TYR A 31 1.91 -8.87 -0.65
CA TYR A 31 2.18 -8.98 0.77
C TYR A 31 1.13 -8.23 1.59
N GLY A 32 0.59 -8.87 2.61
CA GLY A 32 -0.26 -8.24 3.61
C GLY A 32 0.54 -7.89 4.85
N LEU A 33 0.76 -6.60 5.09
CA LEU A 33 1.34 -6.12 6.35
C LEU A 33 0.22 -6.01 7.39
N LEU A 34 0.07 -7.08 8.17
CA LEU A 34 -0.93 -7.18 9.22
C LEU A 34 -0.41 -6.57 10.52
N GLY A 35 -1.23 -5.82 11.20
CA GLY A 35 -0.90 -5.25 12.50
C GLY A 35 -2.02 -4.35 13.01
N ARG A 36 -2.11 -4.20 14.31
CA ARG A 36 -3.11 -3.31 14.94
C ARG A 36 -2.90 -1.83 14.57
N ASN A 37 -3.89 -1.01 14.87
CA ASN A 37 -3.74 0.44 14.74
C ASN A 37 -2.66 0.93 15.73
N GLY A 38 -1.73 1.75 15.22
CA GLY A 38 -0.58 2.21 16.01
C GLY A 38 0.61 1.25 16.11
N ALA A 39 0.57 0.06 15.48
CA ALA A 39 1.70 -0.89 15.46
C ALA A 39 2.93 -0.39 14.68
N GLY A 40 2.79 0.67 13.87
CA GLY A 40 3.89 1.22 13.08
C GLY A 40 3.81 0.96 11.57
N LYS A 41 2.69 0.42 11.05
CA LYS A 41 2.52 0.10 9.61
C LYS A 41 2.77 1.33 8.72
N THR A 42 2.08 2.45 9.00
CA THR A 42 2.28 3.72 8.29
C THR A 42 3.69 4.27 8.49
N THR A 43 4.29 4.08 9.68
CA THR A 43 5.69 4.47 9.93
C THR A 43 6.64 3.67 9.05
N LEU A 44 6.44 2.36 8.94
CA LEU A 44 7.23 1.51 8.05
C LEU A 44 7.09 1.98 6.59
N PHE A 45 5.87 2.19 6.09
CA PHE A 45 5.64 2.67 4.73
C PHE A 45 6.29 4.04 4.47
N ASN A 46 6.18 4.97 5.41
CA ASN A 46 6.83 6.28 5.28
C ASN A 46 8.37 6.17 5.28
N CYS A 47 8.96 5.23 6.03
CA CYS A 47 10.39 4.95 5.93
C CYS A 47 10.75 4.35 4.58
N LEU A 48 9.97 3.37 4.08
CA LEU A 48 10.19 2.74 2.78
C LEU A 48 10.06 3.74 1.63
N ASN A 49 9.04 4.62 1.68
CA ASN A 49 8.82 5.69 0.69
C ASN A 49 9.77 6.89 0.89
N ARG A 50 10.59 6.90 1.96
CA ARG A 50 11.51 7.99 2.32
C ARG A 50 10.84 9.32 2.68
N ASP A 51 9.56 9.31 3.01
CA ASP A 51 8.85 10.47 3.54
C ASP A 51 9.37 10.86 4.91
N ILE A 52 9.81 9.86 5.69
CA ILE A 52 10.52 10.06 6.95
C ILE A 52 11.88 9.32 6.92
N LYS A 53 12.88 9.94 7.51
CA LYS A 53 14.20 9.33 7.65
C LYS A 53 14.18 8.24 8.72
N ALA A 54 14.63 7.03 8.39
CA ALA A 54 14.94 5.99 9.35
C ALA A 54 16.10 6.40 10.26
N ASP A 55 16.14 5.88 11.48
CA ASP A 55 17.24 6.16 12.42
C ASP A 55 18.44 5.24 12.17
N GLY A 56 18.20 4.06 11.58
CA GLY A 56 19.23 3.10 11.17
C GLY A 56 18.73 2.18 10.08
N GLY A 57 19.64 1.41 9.48
CA GLY A 57 19.37 0.42 8.46
C GLY A 57 19.47 0.92 7.03
N ASN A 58 19.26 -0.01 6.10
CA ASN A 58 19.31 0.22 4.66
C ASN A 58 18.02 -0.28 3.98
N ILE A 59 17.68 0.34 2.85
CA ILE A 59 16.56 -0.05 2.00
C ILE A 59 17.09 -0.08 0.57
N ASP A 60 17.16 -1.28 -0.03
CA ASP A 60 17.76 -1.53 -1.32
C ASP A 60 16.85 -2.34 -2.26
N THR A 61 17.15 -2.31 -3.56
CA THR A 61 16.55 -3.22 -4.55
C THR A 61 17.60 -4.20 -5.06
N ASP A 62 17.24 -5.50 -5.16
CA ASP A 62 18.07 -6.60 -5.70
C ASP A 62 19.36 -6.92 -4.96
N GLY A 63 19.51 -6.45 -3.71
CA GLY A 63 20.74 -6.62 -2.93
C GLY A 63 21.95 -5.88 -3.52
N VAL A 64 21.77 -5.14 -4.60
CA VAL A 64 22.74 -4.17 -5.12
C VAL A 64 22.39 -2.84 -4.48
N ARG A 65 23.31 -2.23 -3.76
CA ARG A 65 23.13 -0.92 -3.11
C ARG A 65 22.85 0.18 -4.14
N ARG A 66 21.69 0.12 -4.75
CA ARG A 66 21.11 1.19 -5.55
C ARG A 66 20.09 1.91 -4.68
N GLU A 67 20.27 3.19 -4.58
CA GLU A 67 19.31 4.02 -3.87
C GLU A 67 17.92 3.90 -4.49
N VAL A 68 16.92 3.47 -3.69
CA VAL A 68 15.52 3.45 -4.12
C VAL A 68 15.09 4.88 -4.39
N THR A 69 14.54 5.14 -5.55
CA THR A 69 14.10 6.48 -5.97
C THR A 69 12.57 6.61 -5.87
N ALA A 70 12.06 7.83 -5.90
CA ALA A 70 10.63 8.10 -5.92
C ALA A 70 9.92 7.48 -7.15
N GLU A 71 10.65 7.18 -8.24
CA GLU A 71 10.10 6.51 -9.42
C GLU A 71 9.91 5.00 -9.22
N ASP A 72 10.59 4.41 -8.25
CA ASP A 72 10.50 2.98 -7.95
C ASP A 72 9.27 2.65 -7.10
N ILE A 73 8.77 3.60 -6.33
CA ILE A 73 7.71 3.39 -5.35
C ILE A 73 6.47 4.22 -5.69
N GLY A 74 5.32 3.54 -5.78
CA GLY A 74 4.00 4.17 -5.72
C GLY A 74 3.44 4.04 -4.30
N TYR A 75 2.87 5.11 -3.77
CA TYR A 75 2.30 5.10 -2.44
C TYR A 75 0.86 5.62 -2.45
N VAL A 76 -0.06 4.77 -2.03
CA VAL A 76 -1.47 5.08 -1.82
C VAL A 76 -1.71 5.25 -0.34
N LEU A 77 -2.07 6.45 0.07
CA LEU A 77 -2.28 6.82 1.46
C LEU A 77 -3.66 6.36 1.95
N SER A 78 -3.77 6.02 3.22
CA SER A 78 -5.03 5.65 3.88
C SER A 78 -6.07 6.77 3.86
N THR A 79 -5.61 8.02 3.94
CA THR A 79 -6.43 9.20 3.67
C THR A 79 -6.08 9.73 2.30
N PRO A 80 -7.00 9.63 1.31
CA PRO A 80 -6.69 10.03 -0.05
C PRO A 80 -6.34 11.51 -0.15
N THR A 81 -5.19 11.79 -0.73
CA THR A 81 -4.72 13.14 -0.99
C THR A 81 -4.81 13.42 -2.48
N VAL A 82 -5.75 14.28 -2.87
CA VAL A 82 -5.99 14.70 -4.25
C VAL A 82 -6.11 16.22 -4.34
N PRO A 83 -5.76 16.86 -5.48
CA PRO A 83 -5.88 18.30 -5.63
C PRO A 83 -7.36 18.70 -5.73
N GLU A 84 -7.97 19.11 -4.64
CA GLU A 84 -9.41 19.33 -4.52
C GLU A 84 -10.00 20.39 -5.44
N PHE A 85 -9.15 21.28 -5.98
CA PHE A 85 -9.51 22.36 -6.90
C PHE A 85 -9.54 21.96 -8.38
N LEU A 86 -9.12 20.72 -8.71
CA LEU A 86 -9.20 20.18 -10.08
C LEU A 86 -10.42 19.24 -10.19
N THR A 87 -10.91 19.11 -11.43
CA THR A 87 -11.84 18.02 -11.77
C THR A 87 -11.08 16.68 -11.88
N GLY A 88 -11.80 15.56 -11.83
CA GLY A 88 -11.18 14.25 -12.04
C GLY A 88 -10.44 14.19 -13.38
N ARG A 89 -11.07 14.71 -14.45
CA ARG A 89 -10.49 14.73 -15.80
C ARG A 89 -9.25 15.63 -15.89
N GLU A 90 -9.29 16.83 -15.31
CA GLU A 90 -8.14 17.73 -15.28
C GLU A 90 -6.97 17.13 -14.52
N PHE A 91 -7.22 16.50 -13.38
CA PHE A 91 -6.18 15.86 -12.58
C PHE A 91 -5.52 14.71 -13.34
N LEU A 92 -6.33 13.81 -13.90
CA LEU A 92 -5.80 12.67 -14.65
C LEU A 92 -5.01 13.12 -15.88
N LYS A 93 -5.53 14.12 -16.64
CA LYS A 93 -4.83 14.68 -17.77
C LYS A 93 -3.51 15.32 -17.37
N PHE A 94 -3.51 16.15 -16.33
CA PHE A 94 -2.29 16.79 -15.80
C PHE A 94 -1.24 15.74 -15.41
N PHE A 95 -1.66 14.68 -14.71
CA PHE A 95 -0.76 13.59 -14.34
C PHE A 95 -0.16 12.89 -15.56
N MET A 96 -0.97 12.60 -16.57
CA MET A 96 -0.50 11.97 -17.80
C MET A 96 0.45 12.87 -18.60
N ASP A 97 0.15 14.17 -18.70
CA ASP A 97 0.97 15.14 -19.43
C ASP A 97 2.38 15.27 -18.81
N ILE A 98 2.49 15.34 -17.48
CA ILE A 98 3.80 15.46 -16.81
C ILE A 98 4.59 14.15 -16.81
N ASN A 99 3.93 13.00 -16.94
CA ASN A 99 4.54 11.67 -16.95
C ASN A 99 4.57 11.02 -18.34
N GLU A 100 4.29 11.77 -19.41
CA GLU A 100 4.14 11.26 -20.79
C GLU A 100 5.29 10.31 -21.20
N LYS A 101 6.52 10.64 -20.84
CA LYS A 101 7.72 9.85 -21.20
C LYS A 101 7.84 8.52 -20.44
N SER A 102 7.21 8.43 -19.27
CA SER A 102 7.31 7.27 -18.38
C SER A 102 6.14 6.30 -18.57
N ILE A 103 4.99 6.79 -19.06
CA ILE A 103 3.79 5.98 -19.25
C ILE A 103 3.93 5.09 -20.48
N LYS A 104 3.90 3.77 -20.26
CA LYS A 104 3.93 2.78 -21.34
C LYS A 104 2.51 2.47 -21.80
N ASN A 105 2.27 2.55 -23.13
CA ASN A 105 0.98 2.24 -23.77
C ASN A 105 -0.20 2.99 -23.11
N PRO A 106 -0.21 4.33 -23.16
CA PRO A 106 -1.26 5.13 -22.53
C PRO A 106 -2.62 4.83 -23.17
N LYS A 107 -3.63 4.70 -22.32
CA LYS A 107 -5.04 4.64 -22.73
C LYS A 107 -5.62 6.06 -22.78
N SER A 108 -6.80 6.20 -23.35
CA SER A 108 -7.56 7.47 -23.26
C SER A 108 -7.99 7.74 -21.81
N LEU A 109 -8.29 9.00 -21.49
CA LEU A 109 -8.78 9.37 -20.15
C LEU A 109 -10.05 8.60 -19.80
N ASP A 110 -10.97 8.44 -20.75
CA ASP A 110 -12.24 7.75 -20.50
C ASP A 110 -12.03 6.27 -20.26
N GLU A 111 -11.13 5.58 -20.98
CA GLU A 111 -10.79 4.18 -20.70
C GLU A 111 -10.19 3.98 -19.30
N TYR A 112 -9.44 4.96 -18.78
CA TYR A 112 -8.93 4.90 -17.41
C TYR A 112 -10.04 5.09 -16.37
N PHE A 113 -10.99 5.98 -16.62
CA PHE A 113 -12.16 6.16 -15.76
C PHE A 113 -13.06 4.93 -15.76
N ASP A 114 -13.30 4.32 -16.94
CA ASP A 114 -14.05 3.07 -17.06
C ASP A 114 -13.38 1.94 -16.29
N TYR A 115 -12.05 1.84 -16.38
CA TYR A 115 -11.27 0.85 -15.63
C TYR A 115 -11.42 0.98 -14.11
N MET A 116 -11.63 2.20 -13.61
CA MET A 116 -11.87 2.48 -12.19
C MET A 116 -13.35 2.53 -11.82
N SER A 117 -14.25 2.22 -12.74
CA SER A 117 -15.70 2.34 -12.53
C SER A 117 -16.09 3.72 -11.99
N ILE A 118 -15.57 4.78 -12.61
CA ILE A 118 -15.96 6.17 -12.32
C ILE A 118 -16.95 6.60 -13.40
N GLU A 119 -18.18 6.87 -12.97
CA GLU A 119 -19.28 7.21 -13.85
C GLU A 119 -19.01 8.47 -14.70
N PRO A 120 -19.50 8.52 -15.96
CA PRO A 120 -19.27 9.68 -16.83
C PRO A 120 -19.65 11.02 -16.20
N ASP A 121 -20.75 11.06 -15.47
CA ASP A 121 -21.27 12.28 -14.84
C ASP A 121 -20.41 12.79 -13.68
N ASP A 122 -19.49 11.94 -13.17
CA ASP A 122 -18.59 12.29 -12.08
C ASP A 122 -17.21 12.77 -12.56
N ARG A 123 -16.80 12.41 -13.78
CA ARG A 123 -15.43 12.65 -14.31
C ARG A 123 -15.04 14.12 -14.35
N ASP A 124 -16.02 14.99 -14.60
CA ASP A 124 -15.85 16.44 -14.71
C ASP A 124 -16.29 17.21 -13.45
N LYS A 125 -16.63 16.51 -12.34
CA LYS A 125 -16.83 17.12 -11.02
C LYS A 125 -15.49 17.43 -10.36
N LEU A 126 -15.48 18.45 -9.50
CA LEU A 126 -14.32 18.77 -8.69
C LEU A 126 -13.97 17.63 -7.73
N LEU A 127 -12.68 17.34 -7.54
CA LEU A 127 -12.24 16.28 -6.66
C LEU A 127 -12.62 16.51 -5.18
N LYS A 128 -12.86 17.77 -4.75
CA LYS A 128 -13.43 18.05 -3.43
C LYS A 128 -14.81 17.41 -3.22
N ASP A 129 -15.58 17.26 -4.30
CA ASP A 129 -16.95 16.75 -4.27
C ASP A 129 -16.99 15.22 -4.47
N TYR A 130 -15.84 14.58 -4.68
CA TYR A 130 -15.72 13.13 -4.75
C TYR A 130 -15.92 12.50 -3.38
N SER A 131 -16.58 11.36 -3.35
CA SER A 131 -16.64 10.51 -2.13
C SER A 131 -15.23 10.04 -1.74
N HIS A 132 -15.08 9.57 -0.50
CA HIS A 132 -13.81 8.98 -0.04
C HIS A 132 -13.36 7.82 -0.97
N GLY A 133 -14.29 6.93 -1.33
CA GLY A 133 -14.00 5.83 -2.26
C GLY A 133 -13.58 6.31 -3.65
N MET A 134 -14.21 7.34 -4.20
CA MET A 134 -13.82 7.91 -5.49
C MET A 134 -12.43 8.58 -5.43
N LYS A 135 -12.11 9.28 -4.34
CA LYS A 135 -10.76 9.85 -4.13
C LYS A 135 -9.72 8.74 -4.05
N ASN A 136 -10.01 7.62 -3.36
CA ASN A 136 -9.15 6.44 -3.33
C ASN A 136 -8.94 5.84 -4.72
N LYS A 137 -10.00 5.69 -5.51
CA LYS A 137 -9.91 5.23 -6.90
C LYS A 137 -8.99 6.12 -7.74
N MET A 138 -9.08 7.45 -7.60
CA MET A 138 -8.20 8.39 -8.32
C MET A 138 -6.74 8.26 -7.89
N GLN A 139 -6.47 8.14 -6.60
CA GLN A 139 -5.11 7.94 -6.09
C GLN A 139 -4.52 6.59 -6.53
N MET A 140 -5.34 5.54 -6.54
CA MET A 140 -4.94 4.24 -7.08
C MET A 140 -4.66 4.32 -8.58
N LEU A 141 -5.52 5.02 -9.34
CA LEU A 141 -5.41 5.13 -10.79
C LEU A 141 -4.07 5.73 -11.23
N ILE A 142 -3.62 6.83 -10.61
CA ILE A 142 -2.33 7.44 -10.96
C ILE A 142 -1.16 6.49 -10.69
N ASN A 143 -1.23 5.69 -9.60
CA ASN A 143 -0.23 4.66 -9.31
C ASN A 143 -0.26 3.50 -10.30
N ILE A 144 -1.45 3.12 -10.80
CA ILE A 144 -1.58 2.10 -11.86
C ILE A 144 -0.97 2.60 -13.17
N ILE A 145 -1.20 3.85 -13.52
CA ILE A 145 -0.67 4.48 -14.74
C ILE A 145 0.85 4.64 -14.66
N ALA A 146 1.37 5.06 -13.50
CA ALA A 146 2.81 5.20 -13.27
C ALA A 146 3.57 3.87 -13.34
N GLN A 147 2.89 2.76 -13.06
CA GLN A 147 3.47 1.40 -13.05
C GLN A 147 4.76 1.28 -12.23
N PRO A 148 4.77 1.69 -10.96
CA PRO A 148 5.95 1.57 -10.12
C PRO A 148 6.33 0.11 -9.91
N ASN A 149 7.62 -0.13 -9.66
CA ASN A 149 8.13 -1.47 -9.35
C ASN A 149 7.66 -1.97 -7.97
N ILE A 150 7.45 -1.04 -7.05
CA ILE A 150 6.98 -1.29 -5.68
C ILE A 150 5.72 -0.45 -5.46
N LEU A 151 4.64 -1.08 -5.02
CA LEU A 151 3.38 -0.41 -4.71
C LEU A 151 3.05 -0.61 -3.24
N LEU A 152 3.03 0.47 -2.49
CA LEU A 152 2.65 0.53 -1.08
C LEU A 152 1.21 1.06 -0.96
N LEU A 153 0.37 0.36 -0.23
CA LEU A 153 -1.05 0.70 -0.06
C LEU A 153 -1.37 0.71 1.44
N ASP A 154 -1.57 1.90 2.01
CA ASP A 154 -1.86 2.03 3.43
C ASP A 154 -3.36 1.97 3.69
N GLU A 155 -3.82 0.86 4.28
CA GLU A 155 -5.23 0.60 4.61
C GLU A 155 -6.21 0.85 3.44
N PRO A 156 -5.94 0.34 2.21
CA PRO A 156 -6.60 0.79 0.97
C PRO A 156 -8.09 0.47 0.89
N LEU A 157 -8.60 -0.39 1.77
CA LEU A 157 -10.00 -0.83 1.80
C LEU A 157 -10.75 -0.34 3.04
N THR A 158 -10.11 0.46 3.88
CA THR A 158 -10.74 1.00 5.09
C THR A 158 -11.73 2.10 4.73
N SER A 159 -12.89 2.11 5.39
CA SER A 159 -13.95 3.12 5.20
C SER A 159 -14.60 3.14 3.79
N LEU A 160 -14.47 2.06 3.03
CA LEU A 160 -15.19 1.88 1.77
C LEU A 160 -16.52 1.15 2.00
N ASP A 161 -17.53 1.48 1.20
CA ASP A 161 -18.73 0.66 1.14
C ASP A 161 -18.44 -0.71 0.49
N VAL A 162 -19.35 -1.65 0.67
CA VAL A 162 -19.16 -3.06 0.26
C VAL A 162 -18.88 -3.20 -1.24
N VAL A 163 -19.54 -2.38 -2.07
CA VAL A 163 -19.41 -2.46 -3.54
C VAL A 163 -18.02 -1.96 -3.95
N VAL A 164 -17.65 -0.77 -3.50
CA VAL A 164 -16.33 -0.18 -3.79
C VAL A 164 -15.20 -1.05 -3.23
N ALA A 165 -15.38 -1.62 -2.04
CA ALA A 165 -14.40 -2.54 -1.47
C ALA A 165 -14.18 -3.78 -2.34
N GLU A 166 -15.25 -4.37 -2.90
CA GLU A 166 -15.12 -5.54 -3.78
C GLU A 166 -14.46 -5.17 -5.13
N GLU A 167 -14.80 -4.02 -5.72
CA GLU A 167 -14.12 -3.51 -6.91
C GLU A 167 -12.63 -3.30 -6.66
N MET A 168 -12.26 -2.72 -5.52
CA MET A 168 -10.87 -2.51 -5.14
C MET A 168 -10.11 -3.82 -4.89
N LYS A 169 -10.76 -4.85 -4.32
CA LYS A 169 -10.18 -6.19 -4.20
C LYS A 169 -9.87 -6.81 -5.56
N GLN A 170 -10.81 -6.73 -6.51
CA GLN A 170 -10.61 -7.22 -7.87
C GLN A 170 -9.47 -6.48 -8.56
N LEU A 171 -9.40 -5.17 -8.37
CA LEU A 171 -8.30 -4.34 -8.86
C LEU A 171 -6.97 -4.79 -8.27
N LEU A 172 -6.86 -4.96 -6.96
CA LEU A 172 -5.63 -5.42 -6.29
C LEU A 172 -5.17 -6.78 -6.80
N ARG A 173 -6.10 -7.73 -7.01
CA ARG A 173 -5.77 -9.03 -7.62
C ARG A 173 -5.23 -8.88 -9.06
N SER A 174 -5.75 -7.92 -9.83
CA SER A 174 -5.31 -7.67 -11.20
C SER A 174 -3.92 -7.01 -11.28
N LEU A 175 -3.47 -6.38 -10.19
CA LEU A 175 -2.14 -5.76 -10.10
C LEU A 175 -1.02 -6.77 -9.85
N LYS A 176 -1.35 -8.03 -9.55
CA LYS A 176 -0.36 -9.09 -9.43
C LYS A 176 0.37 -9.29 -10.76
N GLY A 177 1.69 -9.19 -10.75
CA GLY A 177 2.50 -9.31 -11.97
C GLY A 177 3.94 -8.91 -11.69
N ASN A 178 4.54 -8.16 -12.60
CA ASN A 178 5.95 -7.76 -12.52
C ASN A 178 6.17 -6.58 -11.55
N ARG A 179 5.70 -6.71 -10.32
CA ARG A 179 5.90 -5.72 -9.24
C ARG A 179 5.81 -6.36 -7.87
N ILE A 180 6.26 -5.64 -6.87
CA ILE A 180 6.04 -5.95 -5.46
C ILE A 180 4.85 -5.12 -4.99
N THR A 181 3.82 -5.74 -4.44
CA THR A 181 2.68 -5.03 -3.86
C THR A 181 2.61 -5.34 -2.38
N ILE A 182 2.61 -4.30 -1.55
CA ILE A 182 2.53 -4.43 -0.09
C ILE A 182 1.34 -3.59 0.36
N PHE A 183 0.33 -4.20 0.96
CA PHE A 183 -0.73 -3.42 1.57
C PHE A 183 -0.83 -3.65 3.08
N SER A 184 -1.04 -2.58 3.81
CA SER A 184 -1.27 -2.65 5.24
C SER A 184 -2.74 -2.90 5.54
N THR A 185 -3.01 -3.68 6.59
CA THR A 185 -4.36 -3.86 7.12
C THR A 185 -4.31 -4.31 8.57
N HIS A 186 -5.41 -4.06 9.28
CA HIS A 186 -5.67 -4.66 10.60
C HIS A 186 -6.74 -5.77 10.52
N ILE A 187 -7.25 -6.09 9.31
CA ILE A 187 -8.30 -7.06 9.05
C ILE A 187 -7.66 -8.35 8.53
N MET A 188 -7.63 -9.39 9.36
CA MET A 188 -7.01 -10.67 9.02
C MET A 188 -7.68 -11.34 7.81
N ASP A 189 -9.00 -11.39 7.76
CA ASP A 189 -9.73 -12.03 6.65
C ASP A 189 -9.40 -11.40 5.29
N LEU A 190 -9.14 -10.09 5.27
CA LEU A 190 -8.74 -9.37 4.07
C LEU A 190 -7.33 -9.78 3.61
N ALA A 191 -6.39 -9.91 4.56
CA ALA A 191 -5.05 -10.38 4.25
C ALA A 191 -5.05 -11.82 3.74
N LEU A 192 -5.88 -12.69 4.32
CA LEU A 192 -6.07 -14.08 3.88
C LEU A 192 -6.63 -14.18 2.45
N ASP A 193 -7.57 -13.31 2.10
CA ASP A 193 -8.24 -13.30 0.80
C ASP A 193 -7.33 -12.81 -0.34
N LEU A 194 -6.48 -11.82 -0.08
CA LEU A 194 -5.74 -11.10 -1.13
C LEU A 194 -4.25 -11.44 -1.23
N CYS A 195 -3.60 -11.83 -0.13
CA CYS A 195 -2.15 -11.93 -0.09
C CYS A 195 -1.61 -13.30 -0.49
N ASP A 196 -0.42 -13.29 -1.07
CA ASP A 196 0.40 -14.48 -1.22
C ASP A 196 1.14 -14.81 0.06
N GLU A 197 1.60 -13.76 0.76
CA GLU A 197 2.30 -13.84 2.04
C GLU A 197 1.75 -12.79 3.01
N ILE A 198 1.67 -13.16 4.28
CA ILE A 198 1.28 -12.27 5.37
C ILE A 198 2.48 -12.03 6.25
N VAL A 199 2.71 -10.76 6.56
CA VAL A 199 3.78 -10.30 7.46
C VAL A 199 3.14 -9.57 8.62
N LEU A 200 3.33 -10.04 9.83
CA LEU A 200 2.80 -9.44 11.04
C LEU A 200 3.79 -8.39 11.56
N LEU A 201 3.33 -7.15 11.74
CA LEU A 201 4.09 -6.11 12.45
C LEU A 201 3.59 -6.05 13.89
N HIS A 202 4.45 -6.49 14.82
CA HIS A 202 4.13 -6.56 16.24
C HIS A 202 5.35 -6.15 17.07
N HIS A 203 5.16 -5.29 18.08
CA HIS A 203 6.22 -4.73 18.93
C HIS A 203 7.42 -4.13 18.18
N GLY A 204 7.19 -3.64 16.97
CA GLY A 204 8.23 -3.03 16.12
C GLY A 204 9.06 -4.02 15.31
N GLU A 205 8.70 -5.29 15.29
CA GLU A 205 9.37 -6.38 14.58
C GLU A 205 8.45 -6.96 13.49
N LEU A 206 9.03 -7.54 12.42
CA LEU A 206 8.29 -8.23 11.38
C LEU A 206 8.42 -9.74 11.55
N GLU A 207 7.29 -10.43 11.49
CA GLU A 207 7.21 -11.89 11.52
C GLU A 207 6.47 -12.40 10.29
N VAL A 208 7.06 -13.35 9.55
CA VAL A 208 6.38 -14.02 8.44
C VAL A 208 5.37 -15.01 8.97
N VAL A 209 4.18 -14.97 8.40
CA VAL A 209 3.09 -15.87 8.72
C VAL A 209 2.96 -16.92 7.62
N GLU A 210 3.29 -18.17 7.90
CA GLU A 210 3.15 -19.27 6.94
C GLU A 210 1.67 -19.62 6.71
N LYS A 211 1.27 -19.74 5.43
CA LYS A 211 -0.12 -20.08 5.06
C LYS A 211 -0.59 -21.43 5.62
N THR A 212 0.32 -22.37 5.85
CA THR A 212 0.03 -23.66 6.47
C THR A 212 -0.51 -23.55 7.90
N ASP A 213 -0.17 -22.47 8.58
CA ASP A 213 -0.61 -22.21 9.95
C ASP A 213 -2.01 -21.56 10.01
N LEU A 214 -2.49 -20.99 8.88
CA LEU A 214 -3.69 -20.16 8.83
C LEU A 214 -4.99 -20.92 9.11
N ASP A 215 -5.04 -22.22 8.86
CA ASP A 215 -6.19 -23.08 9.16
C ASP A 215 -6.18 -23.60 10.59
N SER A 216 -5.06 -23.47 11.30
CA SER A 216 -4.98 -23.89 12.70
C SER A 216 -5.66 -22.85 13.61
N ARG A 217 -6.50 -23.34 14.53
CA ARG A 217 -7.15 -22.49 15.55
C ARG A 217 -6.12 -21.80 16.44
N GLU A 218 -5.04 -22.51 16.76
CA GLU A 218 -3.93 -22.02 17.58
C GLU A 218 -3.24 -20.82 16.94
N PHE A 219 -3.09 -20.84 15.61
CA PHE A 219 -2.48 -19.73 14.86
C PHE A 219 -3.38 -18.49 14.82
N LYS A 220 -4.68 -18.67 14.55
CA LYS A 220 -5.66 -17.56 14.60
C LYS A 220 -5.67 -16.95 15.99
N ASP A 221 -5.65 -17.77 17.05
CA ASP A 221 -5.62 -17.31 18.41
C ASP A 221 -4.31 -16.56 18.75
N ARG A 222 -3.16 -16.99 18.19
CA ARG A 222 -1.86 -16.28 18.32
C ARG A 222 -1.89 -14.91 17.67
N ILE A 223 -2.36 -14.80 16.42
CA ILE A 223 -2.50 -13.49 15.73
C ILE A 223 -3.48 -12.60 16.49
N ILE A 224 -4.63 -13.13 16.90
CA ILE A 224 -5.61 -12.38 17.68
C ILE A 224 -5.00 -11.94 19.02
N GLY A 225 -4.21 -12.78 19.66
CA GLY A 225 -3.43 -12.45 20.85
C GLY A 225 -2.48 -11.28 20.59
N ALA A 226 -1.63 -11.40 19.58
CA ALA A 226 -0.68 -10.36 19.17
C ALA A 226 -1.38 -9.03 18.76
N LEU A 227 -2.57 -9.13 18.17
CA LEU A 227 -3.39 -7.96 17.86
C LEU A 227 -4.11 -7.36 19.09
N ARG A 228 -4.26 -8.13 20.20
CA ARG A 228 -4.89 -7.68 21.46
C ARG A 228 -3.90 -7.17 22.51
N GLU A 229 -2.68 -7.73 22.56
CA GLU A 229 -1.64 -7.36 23.54
C GLU A 229 -1.18 -5.92 23.37
N GLY A 230 -1.87 -4.97 23.93
CA GLY A 230 -1.53 -3.56 23.89
C GLY A 230 -2.71 -2.64 24.22
N GLU A 231 -3.79 -3.22 24.74
CA GLU A 231 -4.87 -2.42 25.33
C GLU A 231 -4.56 -2.00 26.78
N ASP A 232 -3.45 -2.50 27.37
CA ASP A 232 -3.09 -2.32 28.79
C ASP A 232 -1.83 -1.45 29.03
N GLU A 233 -1.38 -0.60 28.06
CA GLU A 233 -0.28 0.36 28.29
C GLU A 233 -0.67 1.79 27.92
#